data_c6c0cc9fcf287dee9b24e00950b1d003
#
_entry.id   c6c0cc9fcf287dee9b24e00950b1d003
#
_cell.length_a   1.000
_cell.length_b   1.000
_cell.length_c   1.000
_cell.angle_alpha   90.00
_cell.angle_beta   90.00
_cell.angle_gamma   90.00
#
_symmetry.space_group_name_H-M   'P 1'
#
loop_
_entity.id
_entity.type
_entity.pdbx_description
1 polymer ?
#
loop_
_entity_poly.entity_id
_entity_poly.type
_entity_poly.pdbx_seq_one_letter_code
_entity_poly.pdbx_strand_id
1 'polypeptide(L)'
;AFGNDYPGHRQPGYLIVGAADDGSLSGLTVTDELLRNLAAIRSDGNVLPPPAMTVEKVVLPAGELAVVTVQPSTVPPVRYKGRVHIRIGPRKGIASEQEERILSERRASLLTTFDAQPVPDASLGDLTMRLFDEYRMQTVDAEVIEANHRTTEEKLASLRCFDLRAG
;
A
#
# COMPACT_ATOMS: atom_id res chain seq x y z
N ALA A 1 -13.77 1.57 -0.09
CA ALA A 1 -13.27 1.99 1.22
C ALA A 1 -12.17 1.04 1.73
N PHE A 2 -12.39 -0.28 1.75
CA PHE A 2 -11.40 -1.25 2.24
C PHE A 2 -10.07 -1.16 1.48
N GLY A 3 -10.11 -1.12 0.15
CA GLY A 3 -8.90 -0.99 -0.66
C GLY A 3 -8.09 0.28 -0.40
N ASN A 4 -8.69 1.33 0.15
CA ASN A 4 -7.98 2.56 0.48
C ASN A 4 -7.24 2.47 1.83
N ASP A 5 -7.66 1.59 2.72
CA ASP A 5 -7.03 1.39 4.03
C ASP A 5 -6.52 2.71 4.65
N TYR A 6 -7.41 3.70 4.74
CA TYR A 6 -7.05 5.04 5.18
C TYR A 6 -6.31 5.05 6.53
N PRO A 7 -6.73 4.25 7.53
CA PRO A 7 -6.00 4.16 8.80
C PRO A 7 -4.59 3.54 8.68
N GLY A 8 -4.30 2.80 7.60
CA GLY A 8 -2.99 2.21 7.37
C GLY A 8 -2.72 0.92 8.13
N HIS A 9 -3.74 0.16 8.46
CA HIS A 9 -3.61 -1.11 9.20
C HIS A 9 -2.94 -2.22 8.39
N ARG A 10 -2.92 -2.09 7.04
CA ARG A 10 -2.39 -3.10 6.10
C ARG A 10 -3.07 -4.47 6.23
N GLN A 11 -4.32 -4.48 6.73
CA GLN A 11 -5.12 -5.68 6.91
C GLN A 11 -6.24 -5.73 5.87
N PRO A 12 -6.62 -6.92 5.39
CA PRO A 12 -7.75 -7.05 4.49
C PRO A 12 -9.05 -6.60 5.14
N GLY A 13 -9.95 -6.05 4.32
CA GLY A 13 -11.32 -5.79 4.72
C GLY A 13 -12.24 -6.91 4.25
N TYR A 14 -13.26 -7.21 5.03
CA TYR A 14 -14.21 -8.27 4.75
C TYR A 14 -15.60 -7.72 4.52
N LEU A 15 -16.29 -8.24 3.47
CA LEU A 15 -17.71 -8.08 3.27
C LEU A 15 -18.35 -9.45 3.37
N ILE A 16 -19.25 -9.60 4.32
CA ILE A 16 -19.97 -10.86 4.55
C ILE A 16 -21.38 -10.70 4.01
N VAL A 17 -21.80 -11.63 3.17
CA VAL A 17 -23.13 -11.67 2.56
C VAL A 17 -23.84 -12.94 3.05
N GLY A 18 -25.01 -12.77 3.64
CA GLY A 18 -25.78 -13.86 4.23
C GLY A 18 -25.79 -13.90 5.76
N ALA A 19 -25.20 -12.88 6.41
CA ALA A 19 -25.33 -12.64 7.86
C ALA A 19 -26.16 -11.40 8.12
N ALA A 20 -26.99 -11.45 9.16
CA ALA A 20 -27.69 -10.31 9.73
C ALA A 20 -26.79 -9.54 10.73
N ASP A 21 -27.24 -8.35 11.16
CA ASP A 21 -26.46 -7.47 12.05
C ASP A 21 -26.26 -8.08 13.45
N ASP A 22 -27.13 -8.99 13.87
CA ASP A 22 -27.02 -9.75 15.12
C ASP A 22 -26.10 -10.96 15.03
N GLY A 23 -25.50 -11.20 13.85
CA GLY A 23 -24.62 -12.33 13.57
C GLY A 23 -25.37 -13.63 13.20
N SER A 24 -26.69 -13.64 13.16
CA SER A 24 -27.46 -14.79 12.69
C SER A 24 -27.34 -14.95 11.17
N LEU A 25 -27.50 -16.18 10.67
CA LEU A 25 -27.50 -16.44 9.23
C LEU A 25 -28.86 -16.10 8.64
N SER A 26 -28.85 -15.44 7.48
CA SER A 26 -30.07 -15.03 6.77
C SER A 26 -30.77 -16.14 6.01
N GLY A 27 -30.24 -17.38 6.04
CA GLY A 27 -30.77 -18.50 5.24
C GLY A 27 -30.43 -18.39 3.75
N LEU A 28 -29.47 -17.55 3.39
CA LEU A 28 -29.02 -17.41 2.00
C LEU A 28 -28.39 -18.71 1.48
N THR A 29 -28.81 -19.17 0.31
CA THR A 29 -28.10 -20.21 -0.44
C THR A 29 -27.05 -19.53 -1.34
N VAL A 30 -25.78 -19.86 -1.11
CA VAL A 30 -24.69 -19.31 -1.90
C VAL A 30 -24.51 -20.13 -3.19
N THR A 31 -24.95 -19.54 -4.29
CA THR A 31 -24.86 -20.13 -5.63
C THR A 31 -23.58 -19.63 -6.35
N ASP A 32 -23.15 -20.39 -7.36
CA ASP A 32 -22.06 -19.98 -8.25
C ASP A 32 -22.35 -18.66 -9.00
N GLU A 33 -23.64 -18.42 -9.27
CA GLU A 33 -24.08 -17.18 -9.88
C GLU A 33 -23.85 -15.99 -8.94
N LEU A 34 -24.19 -16.12 -7.65
CA LEU A 34 -23.93 -15.09 -6.65
C LEU A 34 -22.42 -14.81 -6.53
N LEU A 35 -21.59 -15.86 -6.48
CA LEU A 35 -20.14 -15.71 -6.40
C LEU A 35 -19.59 -14.99 -7.64
N ARG A 36 -20.05 -15.34 -8.84
CA ARG A 36 -19.66 -14.65 -10.08
C ARG A 36 -20.08 -13.20 -10.09
N ASN A 37 -21.30 -12.88 -9.64
CA ASN A 37 -21.81 -11.52 -9.59
C ASN A 37 -21.00 -10.67 -8.60
N LEU A 38 -20.63 -11.21 -7.44
CA LEU A 38 -19.75 -10.54 -6.47
C LEU A 38 -18.35 -10.33 -7.05
N ALA A 39 -17.78 -11.32 -7.73
CA ALA A 39 -16.47 -11.21 -8.36
C ALA A 39 -16.46 -10.21 -9.52
N ALA A 40 -17.55 -10.10 -10.28
CA ALA A 40 -17.69 -9.17 -11.40
C ALA A 40 -17.59 -7.69 -10.98
N ILE A 41 -17.90 -7.36 -9.71
CA ILE A 41 -17.77 -5.99 -9.18
C ILE A 41 -16.34 -5.46 -9.36
N ARG A 42 -15.33 -6.35 -9.35
CA ARG A 42 -13.93 -5.96 -9.58
C ARG A 42 -13.71 -5.35 -10.96
N SER A 43 -14.43 -5.84 -11.96
CA SER A 43 -14.20 -5.59 -13.39
C SER A 43 -15.28 -4.75 -14.06
N ASP A 44 -16.29 -4.29 -13.33
CA ASP A 44 -17.44 -3.52 -13.88
C ASP A 44 -17.08 -2.09 -14.31
N GLY A 45 -15.83 -1.66 -14.13
CA GLY A 45 -15.34 -0.33 -14.48
C GLY A 45 -15.72 0.78 -13.48
N ASN A 46 -16.56 0.49 -12.50
CA ASN A 46 -16.96 1.48 -11.50
C ASN A 46 -15.91 1.66 -10.39
N VAL A 47 -15.04 0.67 -10.19
CA VAL A 47 -13.98 0.69 -9.16
C VAL A 47 -12.61 0.76 -9.83
N LEU A 48 -11.91 1.87 -9.69
CA LEU A 48 -10.62 2.12 -10.32
C LEU A 48 -9.59 2.66 -9.31
N PRO A 49 -8.35 2.15 -9.32
CA PRO A 49 -7.92 0.92 -9.99
C PRO A 49 -8.68 -0.30 -9.46
N PRO A 50 -8.75 -1.42 -10.24
CA PRO A 50 -9.44 -2.62 -9.81
C PRO A 50 -8.87 -3.15 -8.49
N PRO A 51 -9.71 -3.46 -7.48
CA PRO A 51 -9.22 -3.93 -6.19
C PRO A 51 -8.69 -5.37 -6.29
N ALA A 52 -7.67 -5.68 -5.50
CA ALA A 52 -7.28 -7.06 -5.26
C ALA A 52 -8.28 -7.67 -4.28
N MET A 53 -9.08 -8.64 -4.74
CA MET A 53 -10.12 -9.24 -3.92
C MET A 53 -10.34 -10.71 -4.30
N THR A 54 -10.79 -11.49 -3.31
CA THR A 54 -11.28 -12.86 -3.47
C THR A 54 -12.74 -12.96 -3.03
N VAL A 55 -13.44 -13.94 -3.56
CA VAL A 55 -14.83 -14.24 -3.21
C VAL A 55 -14.94 -15.73 -2.92
N GLU A 56 -15.40 -16.07 -1.75
CA GLU A 56 -15.44 -17.44 -1.27
C GLU A 56 -16.79 -17.78 -0.67
N LYS A 57 -17.22 -19.03 -0.84
CA LYS A 57 -18.34 -19.62 -0.13
C LYS A 57 -17.82 -20.24 1.17
N VAL A 58 -18.44 -19.89 2.27
CA VAL A 58 -18.19 -20.49 3.58
C VAL A 58 -19.42 -21.25 4.03
N VAL A 59 -19.25 -22.52 4.31
CA VAL A 59 -20.32 -23.40 4.82
C VAL A 59 -20.15 -23.56 6.32
N LEU A 60 -21.17 -23.19 7.05
CA LEU A 60 -21.25 -23.32 8.52
C LEU A 60 -22.33 -24.34 8.87
N PRO A 61 -22.31 -24.89 10.09
CA PRO A 61 -23.38 -25.85 10.51
C PRO A 61 -24.80 -25.29 10.41
N ALA A 62 -24.96 -23.97 10.53
CA ALA A 62 -26.25 -23.29 10.51
C ALA A 62 -26.62 -22.70 9.13
N GLY A 63 -25.76 -22.82 8.11
CA GLY A 63 -26.05 -22.29 6.76
C GLY A 63 -24.81 -21.85 6.01
N GLU A 64 -25.01 -21.03 4.98
CA GLU A 64 -23.95 -20.60 4.05
C GLU A 64 -23.75 -19.09 4.06
N LEU A 65 -22.52 -18.67 3.81
CA LEU A 65 -22.13 -17.27 3.65
C LEU A 65 -21.28 -17.11 2.38
N ALA A 66 -21.39 -15.96 1.72
CA ALA A 66 -20.35 -15.53 0.78
C ALA A 66 -19.46 -14.46 1.47
N VAL A 67 -18.16 -14.67 1.40
CA VAL A 67 -17.16 -13.76 1.99
C VAL A 67 -16.35 -13.14 0.86
N VAL A 68 -16.34 -11.80 0.81
CA VAL A 68 -15.48 -11.03 -0.08
C VAL A 68 -14.35 -10.46 0.74
N THR A 69 -13.13 -10.87 0.45
CA THR A 69 -11.91 -10.35 1.07
C THR A 69 -11.28 -9.32 0.14
N VAL A 70 -11.09 -8.10 0.61
CA VAL A 70 -10.52 -7.00 -0.17
C VAL A 70 -9.18 -6.61 0.43
N GLN A 71 -8.11 -6.75 -0.34
CA GLN A 71 -6.77 -6.35 0.09
C GLN A 71 -6.59 -4.83 0.02
N PRO A 72 -5.78 -4.24 0.90
CA PRO A 72 -5.31 -2.86 0.74
C PRO A 72 -4.65 -2.68 -0.63
N SER A 73 -4.97 -1.57 -1.29
CA SER A 73 -4.38 -1.25 -2.59
C SER A 73 -2.93 -0.80 -2.45
N THR A 74 -2.07 -1.33 -3.29
CA THR A 74 -0.69 -0.84 -3.45
C THR A 74 -0.63 0.46 -4.28
N VAL A 75 -1.75 0.85 -4.91
CA VAL A 75 -1.87 2.05 -5.75
C VAL A 75 -3.10 2.88 -5.34
N PRO A 76 -3.17 3.35 -4.06
CA PRO A 76 -4.26 4.22 -3.65
C PRO A 76 -4.17 5.59 -4.37
N PRO A 77 -5.27 6.37 -4.45
CA PRO A 77 -6.60 6.04 -3.97
C PRO A 77 -7.40 5.20 -4.97
N VAL A 78 -8.16 4.24 -4.45
CA VAL A 78 -9.18 3.50 -5.19
C VAL A 78 -10.48 4.32 -5.19
N ARG A 79 -11.02 4.57 -6.38
CA ARG A 79 -12.23 5.37 -6.60
C ARG A 79 -13.41 4.49 -6.98
N TYR A 80 -14.58 4.80 -6.46
CA TYR A 80 -15.84 4.23 -6.93
C TYR A 80 -16.65 5.33 -7.59
N LYS A 81 -16.96 5.17 -8.87
CA LYS A 81 -17.63 6.20 -9.70
C LYS A 81 -16.97 7.57 -9.54
N GLY A 82 -15.64 7.61 -9.62
CA GLY A 82 -14.82 8.83 -9.50
C GLY A 82 -14.59 9.35 -8.08
N ARG A 83 -15.27 8.82 -7.05
CA ARG A 83 -15.16 9.30 -5.67
C ARG A 83 -14.32 8.36 -4.82
N VAL A 84 -13.48 8.92 -3.99
CA VAL A 84 -12.69 8.16 -3.01
C VAL A 84 -13.53 7.92 -1.76
N HIS A 85 -13.68 6.66 -1.39
CA HIS A 85 -14.37 6.27 -0.17
C HIS A 85 -13.36 5.74 0.84
N ILE A 86 -13.46 6.23 2.07
CA ILE A 86 -12.66 5.79 3.21
C ILE A 86 -13.56 5.16 4.27
N ARG A 87 -12.95 4.47 5.24
CA ARG A 87 -13.63 3.95 6.41
C ARG A 87 -12.87 4.40 7.65
N ILE A 88 -13.60 5.02 8.57
CA ILE A 88 -13.09 5.47 9.87
C ILE A 88 -13.93 4.78 10.93
N GLY A 89 -13.35 3.79 11.59
CA GLY A 89 -14.08 2.90 12.47
C GLY A 89 -15.25 2.21 11.75
N PRO A 90 -16.47 2.24 12.29
CA PRO A 90 -17.64 1.59 11.68
C PRO A 90 -18.22 2.36 10.49
N ARG A 91 -17.85 3.62 10.28
CA ARG A 91 -18.49 4.50 9.28
C ARG A 91 -17.68 4.55 7.97
N LYS A 92 -18.42 4.41 6.86
CA LYS A 92 -17.94 4.71 5.51
C LYS A 92 -18.25 6.17 5.21
N GLY A 93 -17.29 6.91 4.65
CA GLY A 93 -17.44 8.28 4.17
C GLY A 93 -16.82 8.49 2.80
N ILE A 94 -17.05 9.67 2.23
CA ILE A 94 -16.33 10.18 1.07
C ILE A 94 -15.13 10.93 1.62
N ALA A 95 -13.96 10.69 1.06
CA ALA A 95 -12.73 11.36 1.45
C ALA A 95 -12.81 12.86 1.11
N SER A 96 -12.32 13.70 2.01
CA SER A 96 -12.01 15.10 1.75
C SER A 96 -10.78 15.23 0.85
N GLU A 97 -10.55 16.42 0.30
CA GLU A 97 -9.35 16.70 -0.51
C GLU A 97 -8.05 16.38 0.24
N GLN A 98 -7.99 16.70 1.53
CA GLN A 98 -6.82 16.41 2.36
C GLN A 98 -6.60 14.90 2.53
N GLU A 99 -7.66 14.13 2.71
CA GLU A 99 -7.60 12.67 2.86
C GLU A 99 -7.23 12.00 1.52
N GLU A 100 -7.73 12.52 0.39
CA GLU A 100 -7.30 12.06 -0.93
C GLU A 100 -5.82 12.35 -1.18
N ARG A 101 -5.33 13.51 -0.74
CA ARG A 101 -3.92 13.88 -0.83
C ARG A 101 -3.04 12.92 -0.03
N ILE A 102 -3.40 12.61 1.21
CA ILE A 102 -2.67 11.64 2.04
C ILE A 102 -2.56 10.27 1.34
N LEU A 103 -3.66 9.79 0.75
CA LEU A 103 -3.64 8.53 -0.01
C LEU A 103 -2.74 8.61 -1.25
N SER A 104 -2.73 9.75 -1.94
CA SER A 104 -1.89 9.97 -3.12
C SER A 104 -0.40 10.04 -2.77
N GLU A 105 -0.05 10.67 -1.65
CA GLU A 105 1.31 10.71 -1.11
C GLU A 105 1.79 9.30 -0.70
N ARG A 106 0.91 8.50 -0.09
CA ARG A 106 1.19 7.09 0.22
C ARG A 106 1.49 6.29 -1.06
N ARG A 107 0.75 6.54 -2.15
CA ARG A 107 1.05 5.93 -3.45
C ARG A 107 2.45 6.32 -3.94
N ALA A 108 2.80 7.59 -3.86
CA ALA A 108 4.10 8.08 -4.30
C ALA A 108 5.25 7.40 -3.54
N SER A 109 5.11 7.20 -2.22
CA SER A 109 6.09 6.50 -1.40
C SER A 109 6.23 5.01 -1.76
N LEU A 110 5.14 4.35 -2.18
CA LEU A 110 5.15 2.96 -2.60
C LEU A 110 5.72 2.75 -4.03
N LEU A 111 5.76 3.81 -4.84
CA LEU A 111 6.34 3.79 -6.18
C LEU A 111 7.86 4.04 -6.19
N THR A 112 8.45 4.32 -5.04
CA THR A 112 9.91 4.41 -4.92
C THR A 112 10.51 3.07 -5.35
N THR A 113 11.45 3.11 -6.27
CA THR A 113 12.12 1.89 -6.77
C THR A 113 12.78 1.15 -5.62
N PHE A 114 12.88 -0.17 -5.74
CA PHE A 114 13.50 -1.02 -4.70
C PHE A 114 14.87 -0.48 -4.26
N ASP A 115 15.67 -0.03 -5.23
CA ASP A 115 17.01 0.51 -5.02
C ASP A 115 17.04 1.84 -4.23
N ALA A 116 15.92 2.55 -4.20
CA ALA A 116 15.79 3.83 -3.48
C ALA A 116 14.96 3.70 -2.18
N GLN A 117 14.62 2.46 -1.79
CA GLN A 117 13.93 2.24 -0.51
C GLN A 117 14.94 2.26 0.64
N PRO A 118 14.64 2.98 1.73
CA PRO A 118 15.49 2.94 2.90
C PRO A 118 15.47 1.52 3.52
N VAL A 119 16.62 1.06 3.97
CA VAL A 119 16.77 -0.17 4.75
C VAL A 119 16.81 0.24 6.23
N PRO A 120 15.73 0.05 7.01
CA PRO A 120 15.59 0.64 8.35
C PRO A 120 16.66 0.24 9.36
N ASP A 121 17.21 -0.97 9.19
CA ASP A 121 18.21 -1.54 10.11
C ASP A 121 19.65 -1.37 9.60
N ALA A 122 19.85 -0.70 8.45
CA ALA A 122 21.17 -0.48 7.89
C ALA A 122 21.85 0.74 8.53
N SER A 123 23.14 0.61 8.76
CA SER A 123 24.03 1.65 9.29
C SER A 123 25.20 1.90 8.36
N LEU A 124 25.96 2.95 8.60
CA LEU A 124 27.22 3.20 7.88
C LEU A 124 28.23 2.07 8.02
N GLY A 125 28.15 1.29 9.13
CA GLY A 125 29.01 0.15 9.38
C GLY A 125 28.76 -1.03 8.42
N ASP A 126 27.59 -1.08 7.78
CA ASP A 126 27.23 -2.11 6.81
C ASP A 126 27.77 -1.79 5.41
N LEU A 127 28.28 -0.57 5.20
CA LEU A 127 28.85 -0.13 3.93
C LEU A 127 30.36 -0.42 3.89
N THR A 128 30.81 -0.97 2.76
CA THR A 128 32.24 -1.15 2.52
C THR A 128 32.85 0.18 2.03
N MET A 129 33.28 1.02 2.98
CA MET A 129 33.80 2.37 2.70
C MET A 129 34.94 2.38 1.68
N ARG A 130 35.79 1.33 1.65
CA ARG A 130 36.85 1.18 0.64
C ARG A 130 36.28 1.22 -0.79
N LEU A 131 35.18 0.53 -1.06
CA LEU A 131 34.54 0.51 -2.38
C LEU A 131 33.96 1.89 -2.73
N PHE A 132 33.43 2.60 -1.73
CA PHE A 132 32.96 3.97 -1.93
C PHE A 132 34.10 4.92 -2.30
N ASP A 133 35.23 4.81 -1.65
CA ASP A 133 36.39 5.64 -1.96
C ASP A 133 36.99 5.30 -3.32
N GLU A 134 37.10 4.03 -3.68
CA GLU A 134 37.51 3.57 -5.02
C GLU A 134 36.57 4.14 -6.11
N TYR A 135 35.25 4.07 -5.90
CA TYR A 135 34.28 4.64 -6.82
C TYR A 135 34.47 6.15 -6.99
N ARG A 136 34.67 6.89 -5.89
CA ARG A 136 34.90 8.34 -5.93
C ARG A 136 36.16 8.69 -6.73
N MET A 137 37.25 8.00 -6.48
CA MET A 137 38.52 8.22 -7.21
C MET A 137 38.41 7.97 -8.71
N GLN A 138 37.51 7.11 -9.13
CA GLN A 138 37.27 6.81 -10.55
C GLN A 138 36.29 7.76 -11.24
N THR A 139 35.38 8.37 -10.45
CA THR A 139 34.21 9.09 -11.01
C THR A 139 34.26 10.60 -10.80
N VAL A 140 35.08 11.06 -9.85
CA VAL A 140 35.17 12.48 -9.46
C VAL A 140 36.60 12.98 -9.66
N ASP A 141 36.75 14.15 -10.28
CA ASP A 141 38.06 14.77 -10.47
C ASP A 141 38.78 15.00 -9.15
N ALA A 142 40.12 14.82 -9.13
CA ALA A 142 40.93 14.92 -7.93
C ALA A 142 40.82 16.29 -7.25
N GLU A 143 40.77 17.38 -8.03
CA GLU A 143 40.59 18.73 -7.52
C GLU A 143 39.29 18.93 -6.78
N VAL A 144 38.19 18.27 -7.26
CA VAL A 144 36.87 18.29 -6.62
C VAL A 144 36.90 17.49 -5.33
N ILE A 145 37.62 16.36 -5.30
CA ILE A 145 37.79 15.54 -4.09
C ILE A 145 38.52 16.34 -3.00
N GLU A 146 39.60 17.03 -3.34
CA GLU A 146 40.37 17.82 -2.40
C GLU A 146 39.63 19.06 -1.89
N ALA A 147 38.88 19.74 -2.76
CA ALA A 147 38.08 20.91 -2.41
C ALA A 147 36.81 20.57 -1.62
N ASN A 148 36.41 19.29 -1.57
CA ASN A 148 35.15 18.87 -0.99
C ASN A 148 35.30 18.55 0.51
N HIS A 149 34.96 19.53 1.37
CA HIS A 149 34.96 19.39 2.83
C HIS A 149 33.71 18.70 3.43
N ARG A 150 32.85 18.09 2.61
CA ARG A 150 31.63 17.39 3.08
C ARG A 150 31.99 16.17 3.92
N THR A 151 31.13 15.87 4.90
CA THR A 151 31.21 14.62 5.67
C THR A 151 30.95 13.40 4.79
N THR A 152 31.27 12.23 5.29
CA THR A 152 30.98 10.97 4.58
C THR A 152 29.49 10.79 4.35
N GLU A 153 28.67 11.11 5.35
CA GLU A 153 27.19 11.05 5.27
C GLU A 153 26.66 12.00 4.18
N GLU A 154 27.17 13.23 4.13
CA GLU A 154 26.77 14.20 3.10
C GLU A 154 27.17 13.76 1.69
N LYS A 155 28.32 13.10 1.54
CA LYS A 155 28.77 12.52 0.27
C LYS A 155 27.89 11.36 -0.14
N LEU A 156 27.53 10.46 0.77
CA LEU A 156 26.61 9.35 0.53
C LEU A 156 25.19 9.84 0.24
N ALA A 157 24.73 10.88 0.93
CA ALA A 157 23.44 11.49 0.68
C ALA A 157 23.33 12.10 -0.72
N SER A 158 24.43 12.70 -1.23
CA SER A 158 24.45 13.22 -2.61
C SER A 158 24.30 12.13 -3.68
N LEU A 159 24.67 10.89 -3.35
CA LEU A 159 24.48 9.70 -4.17
C LEU A 159 23.16 8.95 -3.89
N ARG A 160 22.32 9.48 -3.01
CA ARG A 160 21.09 8.87 -2.51
C ARG A 160 21.29 7.51 -1.82
N CYS A 161 22.48 7.28 -1.26
CA CYS A 161 22.81 6.08 -0.50
C CYS A 161 22.62 6.28 1.02
N PHE A 162 22.29 7.51 1.45
CA PHE A 162 22.07 7.86 2.86
C PHE A 162 21.02 8.97 2.97
N ASP A 163 20.16 8.91 3.99
CA ASP A 163 19.19 9.96 4.28
C ASP A 163 19.59 10.70 5.57
N LEU A 164 20.03 11.95 5.42
CA LEU A 164 20.42 12.82 6.53
C LEU A 164 19.28 13.15 7.50
N ARG A 165 18.02 12.88 7.13
CA ARG A 165 16.83 13.17 7.96
C ARG A 165 16.42 12.00 8.83
N ALA A 166 16.94 10.81 8.55
CA ALA A 166 16.59 9.57 9.25
C ALA A 166 17.64 9.15 10.30
N GLY A 167 18.73 9.93 10.43
CA GLY A 167 19.81 9.70 11.39
C GLY A 167 19.59 10.39 12.73
#